data_82deb4f80f47bb901099e3dfb1018c78
#
_entry.id   82deb4f80f47bb901099e3dfb1018c78
#
_cell.length_a   1.000
_cell.length_b   1.000
_cell.length_c   1.000
_cell.angle_alpha   90.00
_cell.angle_beta   90.00
_cell.angle_gamma   90.00
#
_symmetry.space_group_name_H-M   'P 1'
#
loop_
_entity.id
_entity.type
_entity.pdbx_description
1 polymer ?
#
loop_
_entity_poly.entity_id
_entity_poly.type
_entity_poly.pdbx_seq_one_letter_code
_entity_poly.pdbx_strand_id
1 'polypeptide(L)'
;DNTGFPIARCFKLYPWEWLIRDAFGKNILAARETRWLEPPWKMILSSKSILPLLWELNPDSPFLLPASFDELDGDHVRKPVHAREGANITVVRNGKVEIQTEGPYDARSAVYQAIAPMKSFDGRY
;
A
#
# COMPACT_ATOMS: atom_id res chain seq x y z
N ASP A 1 21.37 19.90 7.31
CA ASP A 1 20.98 19.80 8.70
C ASP A 1 20.82 21.19 9.31
N ASN A 2 20.51 21.27 10.59
CA ASN A 2 20.32 22.56 11.30
C ASN A 2 21.62 23.36 11.52
N THR A 3 22.77 22.80 11.20
CA THR A 3 24.08 23.45 11.25
C THR A 3 24.54 23.95 9.87
N GLY A 4 23.70 23.77 8.85
CA GLY A 4 23.99 24.21 7.48
C GLY A 4 24.80 23.20 6.66
N PHE A 5 25.15 22.03 7.22
CA PHE A 5 25.87 21.00 6.45
C PHE A 5 24.92 20.16 5.59
N PRO A 6 25.33 19.79 4.37
CA PRO A 6 24.57 18.88 3.52
C PRO A 6 24.40 17.52 4.19
N ILE A 7 23.20 16.93 4.07
CA ILE A 7 22.92 15.56 4.52
C ILE A 7 23.28 14.61 3.38
N ALA A 8 24.40 13.90 3.50
CA ALA A 8 24.86 12.97 2.48
C ALA A 8 24.07 11.65 2.43
N ARG A 9 23.54 11.19 3.58
CA ARG A 9 22.79 9.93 3.70
C ARG A 9 21.61 10.16 4.65
N CYS A 10 20.42 9.70 4.24
CA CYS A 10 19.21 9.80 5.05
C CYS A 10 18.49 8.46 5.08
N PHE A 11 18.32 7.88 6.27
CA PHE A 11 17.40 6.77 6.50
C PHE A 11 16.00 7.33 6.71
N LYS A 12 15.10 7.01 5.81
CA LYS A 12 13.76 7.58 5.79
C LYS A 12 12.73 6.57 6.30
N LEU A 13 12.08 6.88 7.43
CA LEU A 13 10.94 6.12 7.96
C LEU A 13 9.59 6.66 7.47
N TYR A 14 9.54 7.95 7.14
CA TYR A 14 8.33 8.63 6.70
C TYR A 14 7.93 8.20 5.28
N PRO A 15 6.66 7.84 5.00
CA PRO A 15 6.23 7.39 3.68
C PRO A 15 6.51 8.39 2.57
N TRP A 16 7.00 7.93 1.42
CA TRP A 16 7.28 8.80 0.27
C TRP A 16 6.05 9.53 -0.24
N GLU A 17 4.91 8.86 -0.28
CA GLU A 17 3.64 9.43 -0.73
C GLU A 17 3.13 10.57 0.16
N TRP A 18 3.57 10.63 1.41
CA TRP A 18 3.30 11.75 2.32
C TRP A 18 4.35 12.83 2.15
N LEU A 19 5.62 12.42 2.11
CA LEU A 19 6.74 13.34 2.02
C LEU A 19 6.66 14.25 0.79
N ILE A 20 6.27 13.73 -0.38
CA ILE A 20 6.13 14.53 -1.61
C ILE A 20 4.94 15.50 -1.57
N ARG A 21 3.98 15.28 -0.69
CA ARG A 21 2.80 16.15 -0.50
C ARG A 21 3.02 17.22 0.57
N ASP A 22 4.02 17.05 1.42
CA ASP A 22 4.37 18.03 2.43
C ASP A 22 4.86 19.35 1.83
N ALA A 23 4.76 20.42 2.59
CA ALA A 23 5.18 21.76 2.17
C ALA A 23 6.61 21.82 1.62
N PHE A 24 7.50 20.97 2.16
CA PHE A 24 8.91 20.86 1.75
C PHE A 24 9.16 19.77 0.70
N GLY A 25 8.15 19.02 0.31
CA GLY A 25 8.29 17.86 -0.61
C GLY A 25 8.95 18.21 -1.93
N LYS A 26 8.67 19.39 -2.48
CA LYS A 26 9.31 19.91 -3.71
C LYS A 26 10.84 20.01 -3.61
N ASN A 27 11.38 20.20 -2.41
CA ASN A 27 12.82 20.35 -2.19
C ASN A 27 13.57 19.02 -2.30
N ILE A 28 12.87 17.87 -2.21
CA ILE A 28 13.47 16.55 -2.36
C ILE A 28 14.08 16.38 -3.75
N LEU A 29 13.45 16.93 -4.79
CA LEU A 29 13.94 16.89 -6.15
C LEU A 29 15.26 17.67 -6.33
N ALA A 30 15.50 18.68 -5.47
CA ALA A 30 16.73 19.45 -5.44
C ALA A 30 17.83 18.75 -4.61
N ALA A 31 17.48 17.87 -3.69
CA ALA A 31 18.43 17.14 -2.82
C ALA A 31 19.09 15.95 -3.53
N ARG A 32 19.74 16.20 -4.69
CA ARG A 32 20.32 15.17 -5.56
C ARG A 32 21.52 14.46 -4.94
N GLU A 33 22.20 15.09 -4.00
CA GLU A 33 23.41 14.54 -3.36
C GLU A 33 23.08 13.67 -2.14
N THR A 34 21.85 13.76 -1.64
CA THR A 34 21.39 12.92 -0.51
C THR A 34 21.08 11.51 -1.00
N ARG A 35 21.79 10.52 -0.47
CA ARG A 35 21.46 9.11 -0.69
C ARG A 35 20.35 8.69 0.28
N TRP A 36 19.19 8.37 -0.27
CA TRP A 36 18.04 7.93 0.50
C TRP A 36 18.06 6.42 0.73
N LEU A 37 17.92 6.01 1.97
CA LEU A 37 17.58 4.65 2.37
C LEU A 37 16.17 4.71 3.00
N GLU A 38 15.19 4.32 2.34
CA GLU A 38 14.92 3.67 1.07
C GLU A 38 14.90 4.65 -0.12
N PRO A 39 15.25 4.20 -1.33
CA PRO A 39 15.23 5.07 -2.50
C PRO A 39 13.78 5.39 -2.94
N PRO A 40 13.56 6.55 -3.62
CA PRO A 40 12.21 7.02 -4.00
C PRO A 40 11.41 6.05 -4.88
N TRP A 41 12.06 5.25 -5.73
CA TRP A 41 11.37 4.30 -6.60
C TRP A 41 10.60 3.21 -5.82
N LYS A 42 10.97 2.93 -4.58
CA LYS A 42 10.23 2.02 -3.71
C LYS A 42 8.82 2.51 -3.37
N MET A 43 8.47 3.75 -3.67
CA MET A 43 7.10 4.24 -3.56
C MET A 43 6.12 3.40 -4.40
N ILE A 44 6.58 2.83 -5.52
CA ILE A 44 5.79 1.91 -6.34
C ILE A 44 5.38 0.68 -5.53
N LEU A 45 6.29 0.15 -4.70
CA LEU A 45 6.05 -1.03 -3.88
C LEU A 45 5.17 -0.76 -2.66
N SER A 46 5.03 0.50 -2.24
CA SER A 46 4.16 0.89 -1.13
C SER A 46 2.71 1.10 -1.57
N SER A 47 2.47 1.18 -2.86
CA SER A 47 1.14 1.27 -3.45
C SER A 47 0.53 -0.12 -3.65
N LYS A 48 -0.70 -0.33 -3.19
CA LYS A 48 -1.42 -1.59 -3.44
C LYS A 48 -1.79 -1.79 -4.91
N SER A 49 -1.68 -0.74 -5.75
CA SER A 49 -1.88 -0.86 -7.21
C SER A 49 -0.93 -1.86 -7.88
N ILE A 50 0.18 -2.20 -7.22
CA ILE A 50 1.09 -3.24 -7.72
C ILE A 50 0.44 -4.63 -7.70
N LEU A 51 -0.53 -4.91 -6.82
CA LEU A 51 -1.11 -6.24 -6.65
C LEU A 51 -1.87 -6.73 -7.88
N PRO A 52 -2.79 -5.94 -8.49
CA PRO A 52 -3.40 -6.32 -9.76
C PRO A 52 -2.40 -6.55 -10.89
N LEU A 53 -1.38 -5.70 -10.99
CA LEU A 53 -0.35 -5.83 -12.02
C LEU A 53 0.49 -7.11 -11.85
N LEU A 54 0.88 -7.42 -10.61
CA LEU A 54 1.60 -8.66 -10.32
C LEU A 54 0.75 -9.89 -10.62
N TRP A 55 -0.54 -9.85 -10.30
CA TRP A 55 -1.47 -10.93 -10.60
C TRP A 55 -1.64 -11.13 -12.11
N GLU A 56 -1.82 -10.04 -12.87
CA GLU A 56 -1.94 -10.09 -14.33
C GLU A 56 -0.69 -10.71 -14.99
N LEU A 57 0.49 -10.33 -14.48
CA LEU A 57 1.76 -10.83 -15.01
C LEU A 57 2.10 -12.26 -14.56
N ASN A 58 1.56 -12.72 -13.44
CA ASN A 58 1.90 -13.99 -12.83
C ASN A 58 0.66 -14.67 -12.20
N PRO A 59 -0.38 -15.01 -12.98
CA PRO A 59 -1.64 -15.52 -12.44
C PRO A 59 -1.52 -16.90 -11.77
N ASP A 60 -0.50 -17.66 -12.14
CA ASP A 60 -0.26 -19.02 -11.60
C ASP A 60 0.70 -19.01 -10.39
N SER A 61 1.10 -17.84 -9.90
CA SER A 61 2.02 -17.75 -8.78
C SER A 61 1.37 -18.20 -7.47
N PRO A 62 1.92 -19.19 -6.75
CA PRO A 62 1.38 -19.62 -5.47
C PRO A 62 1.58 -18.59 -4.35
N PHE A 63 2.32 -17.51 -4.61
CA PHE A 63 2.63 -16.44 -3.67
C PHE A 63 1.73 -15.22 -3.84
N LEU A 64 0.87 -15.21 -4.86
CA LEU A 64 -0.05 -14.12 -5.14
C LEU A 64 -1.50 -14.57 -4.94
N LEU A 65 -2.33 -13.63 -4.53
CA LEU A 65 -3.78 -13.80 -4.54
C LEU A 65 -4.36 -13.08 -5.76
N PRO A 66 -5.44 -13.58 -6.34
CA PRO A 66 -6.20 -12.86 -7.35
C PRO A 66 -6.44 -11.41 -6.91
N ALA A 67 -6.10 -10.46 -7.75
CA ALA A 67 -6.28 -9.04 -7.48
C ALA A 67 -6.66 -8.29 -8.76
N SER A 68 -7.51 -7.26 -8.62
CA SER A 68 -8.03 -6.46 -9.72
C SER A 68 -8.22 -5.01 -9.29
N PHE A 69 -8.31 -4.10 -10.28
CA PHE A 69 -8.80 -2.75 -10.08
C PHE A 69 -10.34 -2.69 -10.07
N ASP A 70 -10.98 -3.68 -10.67
CA ASP A 70 -12.42 -3.85 -10.66
C ASP A 70 -12.84 -4.85 -9.57
N GLU A 71 -14.08 -4.77 -9.14
CA GLU A 71 -14.64 -5.67 -8.13
C GLU A 71 -14.56 -7.12 -8.62
N LEU A 72 -14.09 -8.00 -7.73
CA LEU A 72 -13.97 -9.43 -8.01
C LEU A 72 -15.30 -10.14 -7.73
N ASP A 73 -15.59 -11.15 -8.55
CA ASP A 73 -16.66 -12.08 -8.23
C ASP A 73 -16.32 -12.89 -6.96
N GLY A 74 -17.31 -13.08 -6.10
CA GLY A 74 -17.16 -13.86 -4.87
C GLY A 74 -16.52 -13.10 -3.71
N ASP A 75 -15.89 -13.85 -2.81
CA ASP A 75 -15.35 -13.31 -1.56
C ASP A 75 -14.07 -12.50 -1.81
N HIS A 76 -14.07 -11.25 -1.40
CA HIS A 76 -12.93 -10.36 -1.63
C HIS A 76 -12.78 -9.29 -0.55
N VAL A 77 -11.62 -8.64 -0.56
CA VAL A 77 -11.33 -7.46 0.25
C VAL A 77 -11.06 -6.28 -0.68
N ARG A 78 -11.82 -5.22 -0.51
CA ARG A 78 -11.56 -3.91 -1.12
C ARG A 78 -10.61 -3.11 -0.23
N LYS A 79 -9.53 -2.59 -0.79
CA LYS A 79 -8.47 -1.87 -0.06
C LYS A 79 -8.15 -0.56 -0.79
N PRO A 80 -8.12 0.59 -0.13
CA PRO A 80 -7.58 1.80 -0.78
C PRO A 80 -6.13 1.59 -1.20
N VAL A 81 -5.76 2.20 -2.32
CA VAL A 81 -4.41 2.08 -2.89
C VAL A 81 -3.33 2.47 -1.88
N HIS A 82 -3.55 3.56 -1.15
CA HIS A 82 -2.64 4.11 -0.15
C HIS A 82 -3.30 4.13 1.23
N ALA A 83 -3.41 2.97 1.87
CA ALA A 83 -3.91 2.86 3.24
C ALA A 83 -2.99 1.95 4.05
N ARG A 84 -3.02 2.09 5.37
CA ARG A 84 -2.20 1.33 6.32
C ARG A 84 -3.07 0.82 7.46
N GLU A 85 -2.58 -0.18 8.17
CA GLU A 85 -3.17 -0.68 9.42
C GLU A 85 -4.65 -1.09 9.30
N GLY A 86 -5.05 -1.60 8.15
CA GLY A 86 -6.42 -2.05 7.92
C GLY A 86 -7.47 -0.92 7.85
N ALA A 87 -7.05 0.34 7.71
CA ALA A 87 -7.99 1.46 7.60
C ALA A 87 -8.67 1.52 6.23
N ASN A 88 -9.96 1.91 6.22
CA ASN A 88 -10.82 2.04 5.04
C ASN A 88 -10.92 0.75 4.18
N ILE A 89 -10.81 -0.43 4.81
CA ILE A 89 -11.03 -1.70 4.10
C ILE A 89 -12.49 -2.11 4.17
N THR A 90 -12.92 -2.87 3.16
CA THR A 90 -14.22 -3.53 3.14
C THR A 90 -14.01 -5.00 2.80
N VAL A 91 -14.50 -5.90 3.64
CA VAL A 91 -14.50 -7.33 3.40
C VAL A 91 -15.89 -7.75 2.95
N VAL A 92 -15.98 -8.40 1.81
CA VAL A 92 -17.22 -8.92 1.24
C VAL A 92 -17.16 -10.44 1.27
N ARG A 93 -18.18 -11.09 1.86
CA ARG A 93 -18.38 -12.53 1.82
C ARG A 93 -19.81 -12.88 1.46
N ASN A 94 -19.98 -13.86 0.59
CA ASN A 94 -21.30 -14.29 0.10
C ASN A 94 -22.16 -13.09 -0.39
N GLY A 95 -21.51 -12.14 -1.08
CA GLY A 95 -22.16 -10.95 -1.61
C GLY A 95 -22.60 -9.92 -0.55
N LYS A 96 -22.15 -10.06 0.70
CA LYS A 96 -22.49 -9.13 1.80
C LYS A 96 -21.22 -8.54 2.41
N VAL A 97 -21.33 -7.30 2.82
CA VAL A 97 -20.27 -6.65 3.62
C VAL A 97 -20.25 -7.28 4.99
N GLU A 98 -19.17 -7.97 5.34
CA GLU A 98 -18.94 -8.60 6.63
C GLU A 98 -18.18 -7.65 7.58
N ILE A 99 -17.17 -6.95 7.06
CA ILE A 99 -16.35 -6.01 7.81
C ILE A 99 -16.20 -4.73 7.00
N GLN A 100 -16.33 -3.61 7.67
CA GLN A 100 -15.98 -2.30 7.12
C GLN A 100 -15.28 -1.50 8.20
N THR A 101 -14.08 -1.00 7.87
CA THR A 101 -13.31 -0.17 8.78
C THR A 101 -13.30 1.27 8.30
N GLU A 102 -13.30 2.18 9.24
CA GLU A 102 -13.11 3.60 8.98
C GLU A 102 -11.63 3.96 8.93
N GLY A 103 -11.33 5.16 8.42
CA GLY A 103 -9.97 5.69 8.40
C GLY A 103 -9.85 6.97 7.58
N PRO A 104 -8.70 7.64 7.65
CA PRO A 104 -8.48 8.95 7.04
C PRO A 104 -8.07 8.87 5.56
N TYR A 105 -8.00 7.70 4.96
CA TYR A 105 -7.45 7.53 3.61
C TYR A 105 -8.49 7.74 2.53
N ASP A 106 -8.04 8.21 1.37
CA ASP A 106 -8.88 8.35 0.18
C ASP A 106 -9.28 6.96 -0.34
N ALA A 107 -10.57 6.68 -0.29
CA ALA A 107 -11.14 5.41 -0.73
C ALA A 107 -11.61 5.41 -2.19
N ARG A 108 -11.46 6.54 -2.94
CA ARG A 108 -11.87 6.63 -4.36
C ARG A 108 -11.07 5.69 -5.25
N SER A 109 -9.78 5.55 -4.97
CA SER A 109 -8.92 4.60 -5.67
C SER A 109 -8.69 3.38 -4.78
N ALA A 110 -9.11 2.22 -5.23
CA ALA A 110 -8.99 0.98 -4.48
C ALA A 110 -8.53 -0.18 -5.37
N VAL A 111 -8.08 -1.24 -4.73
CA VAL A 111 -7.85 -2.55 -5.33
C VAL A 111 -8.73 -3.58 -4.63
N TYR A 112 -9.13 -4.58 -5.37
CA TYR A 112 -9.88 -5.74 -4.89
C TYR A 112 -8.96 -6.95 -4.89
N GLN A 113 -8.99 -7.73 -3.83
CA GLN A 113 -8.13 -8.90 -3.70
C GLN A 113 -8.90 -10.03 -3.07
N ALA A 114 -8.72 -11.25 -3.57
CA ALA A 114 -9.30 -12.45 -2.98
C ALA A 114 -8.87 -12.60 -1.50
N ILE A 115 -9.75 -13.20 -0.69
CA ILE A 115 -9.48 -13.41 0.72
C ILE A 115 -8.50 -14.58 0.90
N ALA A 116 -7.43 -14.35 1.63
CA ALA A 116 -6.57 -15.43 2.09
C ALA A 116 -7.21 -16.13 3.29
N PRO A 117 -7.45 -17.46 3.23
CA PRO A 117 -7.89 -18.18 4.41
C PRO A 117 -6.73 -18.20 5.42
N MET A 118 -6.94 -17.59 6.57
CA MET A 118 -6.00 -17.72 7.68
C MET A 118 -6.26 -19.01 8.43
N LYS A 119 -5.20 -19.78 8.69
CA LYS A 119 -5.29 -20.94 9.55
C LYS A 119 -5.35 -20.50 11.01
N SER A 120 -6.34 -20.99 11.73
CA SER A 120 -6.38 -20.83 13.17
C SER A 120 -5.56 -21.95 13.83
N PHE A 121 -4.73 -21.57 14.80
CA PHE A 121 -4.01 -22.49 15.69
C PHE A 121 -4.55 -22.30 17.09
N ASP A 122 -5.33 -23.24 17.58
CA ASP A 122 -5.99 -23.18 18.90
C ASP A 122 -6.78 -21.88 19.14
N GLY A 123 -7.53 -21.42 18.12
CA GLY A 123 -8.31 -20.19 18.19
C GLY A 123 -7.50 -18.89 18.05
N ARG A 124 -6.20 -18.97 17.71
CA ARG A 124 -5.33 -17.81 17.43
C ARG A 124 -5.04 -17.73 15.93
N TYR A 125 -5.02 -16.49 15.41
CA TYR A 125 -4.70 -16.16 14.02
C TYR A 125 -3.33 -15.49 13.94
#